data_c4d35ee71b867df7f1db3138ae263992
#
_entry.id   c4d35ee71b867df7f1db3138ae263992
#
_cell.length_a   1.000
_cell.length_b   1.000
_cell.length_c   1.000
_cell.angle_alpha   90.00
_cell.angle_beta   90.00
_cell.angle_gamma   90.00
#
_symmetry.space_group_name_H-M   'P 1'
#
loop_
_entity.id
_entity.type
_entity.pdbx_description
1 polymer ?
#
loop_
_entity_poly.entity_id
_entity_poly.type
_entity_poly.pdbx_seq_one_letter_code
_entity_poly.pdbx_strand_id
1 'polypeptide(L)'
;LCTGGYGNVFFLSTNAMGSNVTAAWKAHRQGAYMANPCFTQIHPTCIPVSGENQSKLTLMSESLRNDGRIWVPAKKEDAEAIRAGKLHPNDIAEEHRDYYLERRYPAFGNLVPRDVASRAAKERCDAGYGINKTGEAVYLDFAAAIMRYGAEEAHVKGLKNPSDAEVKVLGEKVVEAKYGNLFQMYEKITASNPYKEPMMIYPAVHYTMGGLWVDYNLMTTVPGCFALGEANFSDHGANRLGASALMQGLADGYF
;
A
#
# COMPACT_ATOMS: atom_id res chain seq x y z
N LEU A 1 14.04 21.09 13.23
CA LEU A 1 13.99 20.41 11.94
C LEU A 1 12.66 19.64 11.82
N CYS A 2 11.81 20.03 10.86
CA CYS A 2 10.52 19.39 10.56
C CYS A 2 10.50 18.98 9.08
N THR A 3 11.55 18.27 8.64
CA THR A 3 11.81 18.04 7.22
C THR A 3 11.21 16.74 6.69
N GLY A 4 10.49 16.02 7.55
CA GLY A 4 9.96 14.69 7.22
C GLY A 4 11.07 13.64 7.11
N GLY A 5 10.70 12.49 6.63
CA GLY A 5 11.60 11.36 6.43
C GLY A 5 12.42 11.45 5.15
N TYR A 6 13.20 10.41 4.90
CA TYR A 6 14.11 10.30 3.76
C TYR A 6 13.80 9.09 2.85
N GLY A 7 12.50 8.78 2.67
CA GLY A 7 12.07 7.63 1.88
C GLY A 7 12.67 7.58 0.47
N ASN A 8 12.96 8.74 -0.14
CA ASN A 8 13.56 8.82 -1.48
C ASN A 8 15.05 8.45 -1.56
N VAL A 9 15.68 8.08 -0.45
CA VAL A 9 16.98 7.40 -0.47
C VAL A 9 16.84 5.95 -0.97
N PHE A 10 15.65 5.38 -0.78
CA PHE A 10 15.34 4.01 -1.16
C PHE A 10 14.57 3.99 -2.50
N PHE A 11 14.70 2.89 -3.21
CA PHE A 11 13.96 2.69 -4.46
C PHE A 11 12.45 2.56 -4.20
N LEU A 12 11.63 3.15 -5.06
CA LEU A 12 10.16 3.11 -5.02
C LEU A 12 9.57 3.68 -3.71
N SER A 13 9.70 4.97 -3.50
CA SER A 13 9.08 5.67 -2.36
C SER A 13 7.70 6.23 -2.69
N THR A 14 6.83 6.33 -1.68
CA THR A 14 5.56 7.07 -1.76
C THR A 14 5.73 8.56 -1.43
N ASN A 15 6.91 8.96 -0.96
CA ASN A 15 7.19 10.32 -0.52
C ASN A 15 7.45 11.26 -1.70
N ALA A 16 7.17 12.56 -1.50
CA ALA A 16 7.55 13.59 -2.47
C ALA A 16 9.07 13.66 -2.64
N MET A 17 9.54 14.14 -3.79
CA MET A 17 10.98 14.18 -4.15
C MET A 17 11.85 14.92 -3.13
N GLY A 18 11.28 15.90 -2.41
CA GLY A 18 11.98 16.62 -1.34
C GLY A 18 12.20 15.82 -0.06
N SER A 19 11.53 14.66 0.11
CA SER A 19 11.72 13.77 1.26
C SER A 19 12.99 12.92 1.07
N ASN A 20 14.13 13.61 1.00
CA ASN A 20 15.46 13.04 0.86
C ASN A 20 16.30 13.32 2.12
N VAL A 21 17.46 12.69 2.23
CA VAL A 21 18.29 12.76 3.44
C VAL A 21 18.99 14.11 3.63
N THR A 22 18.89 15.07 2.73
CA THR A 22 19.76 16.27 2.68
C THR A 22 19.77 17.06 3.99
N ALA A 23 18.61 17.32 4.60
CA ALA A 23 18.54 18.09 5.85
C ALA A 23 19.11 17.31 7.04
N ALA A 24 18.73 16.05 7.20
CA ALA A 24 19.27 15.17 8.25
C ALA A 24 20.77 14.96 8.07
N TRP A 25 21.24 14.80 6.83
CA TRP A 25 22.67 14.69 6.51
C TRP A 25 23.46 15.95 6.89
N LYS A 26 22.93 17.15 6.61
CA LYS A 26 23.57 18.41 7.01
C LYS A 26 23.68 18.52 8.53
N ALA A 27 22.62 18.17 9.26
CA ALA A 27 22.65 18.14 10.72
C ALA A 27 23.67 17.09 11.24
N HIS A 28 23.68 15.90 10.64
CA HIS A 28 24.64 14.85 10.98
C HIS A 28 26.10 15.31 10.79
N ARG A 29 26.41 16.00 9.70
CA ARG A 29 27.75 16.55 9.47
C ARG A 29 28.17 17.65 10.47
N GLN A 30 27.22 18.22 11.20
CA GLN A 30 27.46 19.19 12.28
C GLN A 30 27.49 18.49 13.67
N GLY A 31 27.44 17.17 13.72
CA GLY A 31 27.55 16.40 14.96
C GLY A 31 26.25 15.83 15.49
N ALA A 32 25.11 15.98 14.79
CA ALA A 32 23.88 15.30 15.15
C ALA A 32 24.00 13.80 14.84
N TYR A 33 23.67 12.95 15.80
CA TYR A 33 23.69 11.50 15.61
C TYR A 33 22.46 11.04 14.84
N MET A 34 22.61 9.93 14.13
CA MET A 34 21.52 9.18 13.53
C MET A 34 21.22 7.94 14.38
N ALA A 35 19.95 7.56 14.45
CA ALA A 35 19.52 6.31 15.09
C ALA A 35 18.64 5.52 14.13
N ASN A 36 18.85 4.20 14.09
CA ASN A 36 18.11 3.24 13.28
C ASN A 36 17.91 3.64 11.79
N PRO A 37 18.92 4.17 11.09
CA PRO A 37 18.74 4.79 9.78
C PRO A 37 18.21 3.85 8.70
N CYS A 38 18.32 2.53 8.89
CA CYS A 38 17.82 1.51 7.97
C CYS A 38 16.39 1.05 8.28
N PHE A 39 15.76 1.53 9.35
CA PHE A 39 14.41 1.14 9.71
C PHE A 39 13.40 1.88 8.85
N THR A 40 12.84 1.17 7.87
CA THR A 40 11.84 1.67 6.94
C THR A 40 10.59 0.82 6.98
N GLN A 41 9.43 1.47 6.87
CA GLN A 41 8.16 0.79 6.70
C GLN A 41 7.78 0.73 5.22
N ILE A 42 7.42 -0.44 4.75
CA ILE A 42 6.91 -0.66 3.40
C ILE A 42 5.38 -0.68 3.47
N HIS A 43 4.72 0.04 2.55
CA HIS A 43 3.27 -0.01 2.41
C HIS A 43 2.88 -0.95 1.28
N PRO A 44 2.00 -1.95 1.52
CA PRO A 44 1.72 -3.02 0.54
C PRO A 44 0.78 -2.59 -0.59
N THR A 45 0.02 -1.49 -0.44
CA THR A 45 -1.04 -1.09 -1.37
C THR A 45 -0.71 0.21 -2.11
N CYS A 46 0.43 0.26 -2.78
CA CYS A 46 0.76 1.41 -3.64
C CYS A 46 0.44 1.08 -5.09
N ILE A 47 0.05 2.08 -5.87
CA ILE A 47 -0.12 1.93 -7.32
C ILE A 47 1.27 1.75 -7.93
N PRO A 48 1.50 0.66 -8.73
CA PRO A 48 2.78 0.44 -9.39
C PRO A 48 3.17 1.59 -10.31
N VAL A 49 4.41 1.62 -10.75
CA VAL A 49 4.88 2.58 -11.77
C VAL A 49 4.01 2.44 -13.01
N SER A 50 3.37 3.54 -13.43
CA SER A 50 2.49 3.61 -14.60
C SER A 50 3.02 4.52 -15.72
N GLY A 51 4.11 5.28 -15.48
CA GLY A 51 4.69 6.18 -16.48
C GLY A 51 6.16 6.50 -16.20
N GLU A 52 6.89 6.87 -17.26
CA GLU A 52 8.35 7.13 -17.20
C GLU A 52 8.72 8.33 -16.32
N ASN A 53 7.82 9.31 -16.18
CA ASN A 53 8.06 10.55 -15.44
C ASN A 53 7.42 10.56 -14.04
N GLN A 54 7.06 9.40 -13.51
CA GLN A 54 6.42 9.31 -12.21
C GLN A 54 7.45 9.56 -11.09
N SER A 55 7.28 10.63 -10.33
CA SER A 55 8.21 11.06 -9.29
C SER A 55 8.06 10.30 -7.95
N LYS A 56 6.92 9.64 -7.75
CA LYS A 56 6.62 8.85 -6.55
C LYS A 56 5.53 7.84 -6.86
N LEU A 57 5.41 6.78 -6.04
CA LEU A 57 4.28 5.87 -6.11
C LEU A 57 3.10 6.44 -5.31
N THR A 58 1.89 6.34 -5.87
CA THR A 58 0.69 6.77 -5.14
C THR A 58 0.28 5.71 -4.14
N LEU A 59 0.19 6.12 -2.88
CA LEU A 59 -0.32 5.30 -1.80
C LEU A 59 -1.84 5.16 -1.91
N MET A 60 -2.33 3.93 -1.88
CA MET A 60 -3.74 3.62 -1.70
C MET A 60 -4.02 3.28 -0.25
N SER A 61 -5.24 3.59 0.23
CA SER A 61 -5.62 3.29 1.60
C SER A 61 -5.49 1.79 1.91
N GLU A 62 -4.94 1.49 3.08
CA GLU A 62 -4.86 0.11 3.58
C GLU A 62 -6.23 -0.52 3.82
N SER A 63 -7.28 0.30 4.05
CA SER A 63 -8.65 -0.15 4.22
C SER A 63 -9.19 -0.95 3.04
N LEU A 64 -8.62 -0.79 1.84
CA LEU A 64 -8.96 -1.61 0.68
C LEU A 64 -8.74 -3.10 0.93
N ARG A 65 -7.80 -3.48 1.80
CA ARG A 65 -7.53 -4.88 2.16
C ARG A 65 -8.61 -5.50 3.06
N ASN A 66 -9.54 -4.70 3.60
CA ASN A 66 -10.64 -5.21 4.41
C ASN A 66 -11.62 -6.03 3.55
N ASP A 67 -11.80 -5.63 2.30
CA ASP A 67 -12.78 -6.23 1.40
C ASP A 67 -12.14 -6.75 0.10
N GLY A 68 -11.00 -6.19 -0.31
CA GLY A 68 -10.26 -6.63 -1.49
C GLY A 68 -9.42 -7.88 -1.21
N ARG A 69 -9.43 -8.82 -2.15
CA ARG A 69 -8.63 -10.06 -2.10
C ARG A 69 -7.37 -9.92 -2.94
N ILE A 70 -6.23 -10.28 -2.36
CA ILE A 70 -4.92 -10.16 -3.03
C ILE A 70 -4.52 -11.50 -3.64
N TRP A 71 -4.19 -11.49 -4.94
CA TRP A 71 -3.82 -12.69 -5.67
C TRP A 71 -2.83 -12.43 -6.81
N VAL A 72 -2.22 -13.50 -7.29
CA VAL A 72 -1.47 -13.59 -8.55
C VAL A 72 -1.94 -14.82 -9.33
N PRO A 73 -1.70 -14.93 -10.66
CA PRO A 73 -1.95 -16.18 -11.37
C PRO A 73 -1.20 -17.34 -10.73
N ALA A 74 -1.81 -18.51 -10.66
CA ALA A 74 -1.18 -19.71 -10.12
C ALA A 74 -0.06 -20.26 -11.05
N LYS A 75 -0.10 -19.90 -12.34
CA LYS A 75 0.90 -20.29 -13.35
C LYS A 75 1.68 -19.08 -13.83
N LYS A 76 2.98 -19.27 -14.07
CA LYS A 76 3.85 -18.22 -14.62
C LYS A 76 3.49 -17.83 -16.05
N GLU A 77 3.07 -18.80 -16.83
CA GLU A 77 2.64 -18.63 -18.22
C GLU A 77 1.46 -17.64 -18.31
N ASP A 78 0.51 -17.73 -17.37
CA ASP A 78 -0.62 -16.80 -17.30
C ASP A 78 -0.15 -15.40 -16.92
N ALA A 79 0.79 -15.27 -15.98
CA ALA A 79 1.39 -13.98 -15.63
C ALA A 79 2.15 -13.36 -16.83
N GLU A 80 2.86 -14.17 -17.59
CA GLU A 80 3.54 -13.74 -18.82
C GLU A 80 2.55 -13.31 -19.90
N ALA A 81 1.47 -14.05 -20.07
CA ALA A 81 0.41 -13.72 -21.03
C ALA A 81 -0.29 -12.40 -20.67
N ILE A 82 -0.53 -12.12 -19.38
CA ILE A 82 -1.06 -10.85 -18.88
C ILE A 82 -0.07 -9.71 -19.18
N ARG A 83 1.21 -9.87 -18.85
CA ARG A 83 2.24 -8.87 -19.13
C ARG A 83 2.35 -8.54 -20.62
N ALA A 84 2.13 -9.53 -21.46
CA ALA A 84 2.12 -9.38 -22.91
C ALA A 84 0.80 -8.84 -23.48
N GLY A 85 -0.22 -8.59 -22.64
CA GLY A 85 -1.55 -8.14 -23.06
C GLY A 85 -2.35 -9.20 -23.85
N LYS A 86 -2.01 -10.49 -23.70
CA LYS A 86 -2.66 -11.60 -24.39
C LYS A 86 -3.75 -12.28 -23.57
N LEU A 87 -3.78 -12.03 -22.27
CA LEU A 87 -4.76 -12.60 -21.33
C LEU A 87 -5.29 -11.50 -20.43
N HIS A 88 -6.60 -11.41 -20.29
CA HIS A 88 -7.24 -10.49 -19.37
C HIS A 88 -7.37 -11.12 -17.98
N PRO A 89 -7.19 -10.38 -16.87
CA PRO A 89 -7.27 -10.96 -15.52
C PRO A 89 -8.62 -11.61 -15.19
N ASN A 90 -9.71 -11.10 -15.74
CA ASN A 90 -11.03 -11.68 -15.53
C ASN A 90 -11.24 -13.04 -16.22
N ASP A 91 -10.40 -13.38 -17.20
CA ASP A 91 -10.45 -14.66 -17.89
C ASP A 91 -9.75 -15.79 -17.11
N ILE A 92 -9.06 -15.44 -16.01
CA ILE A 92 -8.45 -16.42 -15.11
C ILE A 92 -9.51 -16.95 -14.15
N ALA A 93 -9.81 -18.25 -14.27
CA ALA A 93 -10.73 -18.93 -13.38
C ALA A 93 -10.28 -18.87 -11.91
N GLU A 94 -11.22 -18.89 -10.97
CA GLU A 94 -10.97 -18.74 -9.53
C GLU A 94 -9.93 -19.77 -9.02
N GLU A 95 -10.01 -21.01 -9.47
CA GLU A 95 -9.08 -22.10 -9.10
C GLU A 95 -7.66 -21.90 -9.65
N HIS A 96 -7.46 -20.99 -10.60
CA HIS A 96 -6.15 -20.62 -11.16
C HIS A 96 -5.61 -19.30 -10.57
N ARG A 97 -6.21 -18.81 -9.49
CA ARG A 97 -5.75 -17.63 -8.73
C ARG A 97 -5.06 -18.09 -7.44
N ASP A 98 -3.81 -17.68 -7.24
CA ASP A 98 -3.12 -17.92 -5.95
C ASP A 98 -3.39 -16.76 -4.99
N TYR A 99 -4.34 -16.95 -4.09
CA TYR A 99 -4.61 -16.07 -2.95
C TYR A 99 -3.57 -16.33 -1.85
N TYR A 100 -2.32 -16.03 -2.13
CA TYR A 100 -1.15 -16.44 -1.35
C TYR A 100 -1.16 -15.97 0.10
N LEU A 101 -1.76 -14.82 0.43
CA LEU A 101 -1.89 -14.37 1.82
C LEU A 101 -2.91 -15.20 2.59
N GLU A 102 -4.08 -15.44 2.00
CA GLU A 102 -5.14 -16.27 2.62
C GLU A 102 -4.64 -17.70 2.84
N ARG A 103 -3.93 -18.26 1.87
CA ARG A 103 -3.36 -19.60 1.95
C ARG A 103 -2.25 -19.73 2.98
N ARG A 104 -1.34 -18.75 3.07
CA ARG A 104 -0.19 -18.78 4.00
C ARG A 104 -0.57 -18.38 5.43
N TYR A 105 -1.54 -17.49 5.58
CA TYR A 105 -1.91 -16.87 6.85
C TYR A 105 -3.42 -16.90 7.07
N PRO A 106 -4.03 -18.09 7.20
CA PRO A 106 -5.50 -18.24 7.21
C PRO A 106 -6.20 -17.48 8.35
N ALA A 107 -5.49 -17.20 9.46
CA ALA A 107 -6.06 -16.44 10.59
C ALA A 107 -6.23 -14.94 10.29
N PHE A 108 -5.43 -14.38 9.38
CA PHE A 108 -5.41 -12.94 9.07
C PHE A 108 -5.75 -12.64 7.60
N GLY A 109 -5.49 -13.58 6.71
CA GLY A 109 -5.71 -13.42 5.29
C GLY A 109 -5.04 -12.16 4.73
N ASN A 110 -5.82 -11.34 4.04
CA ASN A 110 -5.34 -10.09 3.46
C ASN A 110 -5.00 -9.01 4.51
N LEU A 111 -5.36 -9.21 5.79
CA LEU A 111 -5.13 -8.26 6.89
C LEU A 111 -3.86 -8.52 7.68
N VAL A 112 -2.96 -9.38 7.20
CA VAL A 112 -1.62 -9.54 7.80
C VAL A 112 -0.88 -8.20 7.89
N PRO A 113 0.07 -8.04 8.84
CA PRO A 113 0.88 -6.83 8.98
C PRO A 113 1.52 -6.38 7.66
N ARG A 114 1.78 -5.08 7.53
CA ARG A 114 2.30 -4.45 6.30
C ARG A 114 3.57 -5.11 5.79
N ASP A 115 4.50 -5.41 6.67
CA ASP A 115 5.78 -6.04 6.33
C ASP A 115 5.60 -7.47 5.81
N VAL A 116 4.66 -8.23 6.38
CA VAL A 116 4.32 -9.58 5.93
C VAL A 116 3.68 -9.54 4.54
N ALA A 117 2.67 -8.69 4.35
CA ALA A 117 2.00 -8.55 3.05
C ALA A 117 2.98 -8.08 1.96
N SER A 118 3.85 -7.12 2.30
CA SER A 118 4.83 -6.55 1.35
C SER A 118 5.88 -7.57 0.92
N ARG A 119 6.45 -8.33 1.87
CA ARG A 119 7.40 -9.40 1.56
C ARG A 119 6.78 -10.50 0.72
N ALA A 120 5.57 -10.92 1.07
CA ALA A 120 4.87 -11.96 0.32
C ALA A 120 4.57 -11.53 -1.13
N ALA A 121 4.16 -10.27 -1.34
CA ALA A 121 3.96 -9.72 -2.69
C ALA A 121 5.27 -9.67 -3.48
N LYS A 122 6.35 -9.16 -2.86
CA LYS A 122 7.68 -9.12 -3.48
C LYS A 122 8.18 -10.51 -3.88
N GLU A 123 8.04 -11.50 -2.99
CA GLU A 123 8.40 -12.89 -3.29
C GLU A 123 7.65 -13.45 -4.51
N ARG A 124 6.35 -13.14 -4.66
CA ARG A 124 5.58 -13.57 -5.83
C ARG A 124 6.09 -12.93 -7.11
N CYS A 125 6.37 -11.62 -7.06
CA CYS A 125 6.92 -10.90 -8.21
C CYS A 125 8.31 -11.43 -8.59
N ASP A 126 9.23 -11.59 -7.64
CA ASP A 126 10.57 -12.12 -7.86
C ASP A 126 10.56 -13.58 -8.38
N ALA A 127 9.57 -14.35 -7.97
CA ALA A 127 9.37 -15.71 -8.48
C ALA A 127 8.76 -15.76 -9.90
N GLY A 128 8.44 -14.60 -10.52
CA GLY A 128 7.95 -14.51 -11.89
C GLY A 128 6.41 -14.47 -12.04
N TYR A 129 5.67 -14.34 -10.94
CA TYR A 129 4.20 -14.25 -10.95
C TYR A 129 3.66 -12.82 -11.00
N GLY A 130 4.52 -11.81 -11.00
CA GLY A 130 4.12 -10.42 -11.11
C GLY A 130 3.47 -10.08 -12.45
N ILE A 131 2.51 -9.15 -12.45
CA ILE A 131 1.53 -9.01 -13.54
C ILE A 131 1.62 -7.75 -14.39
N ASN A 132 2.26 -6.66 -13.93
CA ASN A 132 2.45 -5.49 -14.79
C ASN A 132 3.61 -5.69 -15.78
N LYS A 133 3.86 -4.73 -16.67
CA LYS A 133 4.93 -4.82 -17.70
C LYS A 133 6.31 -5.14 -17.12
N THR A 134 6.61 -4.67 -15.91
CA THR A 134 7.88 -4.92 -15.22
C THR A 134 7.87 -6.20 -14.37
N GLY A 135 6.71 -6.84 -14.20
CA GLY A 135 6.54 -7.95 -13.25
C GLY A 135 6.47 -7.51 -11.79
N GLU A 136 6.31 -6.22 -11.53
CA GLU A 136 6.29 -5.62 -10.19
C GLU A 136 4.89 -5.16 -9.80
N ALA A 137 3.92 -6.08 -9.83
CA ALA A 137 2.58 -5.87 -9.32
C ALA A 137 1.89 -7.20 -8.97
N VAL A 138 0.92 -7.12 -8.06
CA VAL A 138 -0.05 -8.17 -7.73
C VAL A 138 -1.45 -7.59 -7.84
N TYR A 139 -2.47 -8.43 -7.95
CA TYR A 139 -3.86 -7.98 -7.99
C TYR A 139 -4.46 -7.75 -6.61
N LEU A 140 -5.33 -6.74 -6.51
CA LEU A 140 -6.27 -6.49 -5.42
C LEU A 140 -7.67 -6.43 -6.04
N ASP A 141 -8.50 -7.42 -5.75
CA ASP A 141 -9.75 -7.72 -6.45
C ASP A 141 -10.96 -7.53 -5.55
N PHE A 142 -11.94 -6.79 -6.01
CA PHE A 142 -13.18 -6.50 -5.31
C PHE A 142 -14.39 -7.29 -5.80
N ALA A 143 -14.25 -8.14 -6.82
CA ALA A 143 -15.37 -8.88 -7.40
C ALA A 143 -16.14 -9.68 -6.35
N ALA A 144 -15.44 -10.41 -5.48
CA ALA A 144 -16.07 -11.19 -4.41
C ALA A 144 -16.79 -10.30 -3.38
N ALA A 145 -16.21 -9.15 -3.02
CA ALA A 145 -16.83 -8.19 -2.09
C ALA A 145 -18.08 -7.56 -2.67
N ILE A 146 -18.08 -7.20 -3.96
CA ILE A 146 -19.25 -6.67 -4.67
C ILE A 146 -20.38 -7.68 -4.62
N MET A 147 -20.13 -8.94 -4.96
CA MET A 147 -21.17 -9.97 -4.93
C MET A 147 -21.68 -10.23 -3.51
N ARG A 148 -20.81 -10.31 -2.52
CA ARG A 148 -21.19 -10.49 -1.12
C ARG A 148 -22.08 -9.36 -0.62
N TYR A 149 -21.67 -8.11 -0.77
CA TYR A 149 -22.45 -6.94 -0.35
C TYR A 149 -23.76 -6.80 -1.12
N GLY A 150 -23.76 -7.17 -2.40
CA GLY A 150 -24.96 -7.17 -3.21
C GLY A 150 -25.99 -8.21 -2.72
N ALA A 151 -25.55 -9.40 -2.34
CA ALA A 151 -26.41 -10.42 -1.77
C ALA A 151 -26.98 -10.01 -0.40
N GLU A 152 -26.14 -9.42 0.46
CA GLU A 152 -26.56 -8.85 1.76
C GLU A 152 -27.63 -7.77 1.57
N GLU A 153 -27.40 -6.82 0.66
CA GLU A 153 -28.34 -5.71 0.37
C GLU A 153 -29.65 -6.22 -0.27
N ALA A 154 -29.57 -7.20 -1.17
CA ALA A 154 -30.74 -7.83 -1.76
C ALA A 154 -31.61 -8.52 -0.70
N HIS A 155 -30.98 -9.20 0.27
CA HIS A 155 -31.65 -9.80 1.41
C HIS A 155 -32.35 -8.76 2.27
N VAL A 156 -31.67 -7.66 2.62
CA VAL A 156 -32.23 -6.55 3.41
C VAL A 156 -33.44 -5.93 2.71
N LYS A 157 -33.41 -5.82 1.39
CA LYS A 157 -34.52 -5.30 0.56
C LYS A 157 -35.64 -6.33 0.32
N GLY A 158 -35.51 -7.55 0.79
CA GLY A 158 -36.51 -8.59 0.63
C GLY A 158 -36.68 -9.06 -0.82
N LEU A 159 -35.64 -8.91 -1.67
CA LEU A 159 -35.70 -9.39 -3.06
C LEU A 159 -35.73 -10.90 -3.10
N LYS A 160 -36.68 -11.44 -3.85
CA LYS A 160 -36.82 -12.89 -4.06
C LYS A 160 -36.06 -13.29 -5.34
N ASN A 161 -35.06 -14.15 -5.20
CA ASN A 161 -34.26 -14.69 -6.31
C ASN A 161 -33.66 -13.58 -7.22
N PRO A 162 -32.90 -12.62 -6.71
CA PRO A 162 -32.28 -11.62 -7.56
C PRO A 162 -31.28 -12.29 -8.53
N SER A 163 -31.19 -11.77 -9.74
CA SER A 163 -30.18 -12.21 -10.71
C SER A 163 -28.78 -11.71 -10.27
N ASP A 164 -27.72 -12.37 -10.73
CA ASP A 164 -26.33 -11.94 -10.47
C ASP A 164 -26.08 -10.50 -10.91
N ALA A 165 -26.71 -10.05 -11.98
CA ALA A 165 -26.62 -8.67 -12.45
C ALA A 165 -27.24 -7.67 -11.44
N GLU A 166 -28.39 -7.98 -10.88
CA GLU A 166 -29.04 -7.16 -9.85
C GLU A 166 -28.20 -7.14 -8.57
N VAL A 167 -27.71 -8.30 -8.13
CA VAL A 167 -26.78 -8.43 -6.98
C VAL A 167 -25.55 -7.59 -7.21
N LYS A 168 -24.93 -7.66 -8.37
CA LYS A 168 -23.74 -6.87 -8.71
C LYS A 168 -24.00 -5.37 -8.61
N VAL A 169 -25.10 -4.87 -9.17
CA VAL A 169 -25.46 -3.43 -9.12
C VAL A 169 -25.67 -2.97 -7.69
N LEU A 170 -26.30 -3.78 -6.84
CA LEU A 170 -26.47 -3.45 -5.42
C LEU A 170 -25.12 -3.41 -4.69
N GLY A 171 -24.26 -4.40 -4.94
CA GLY A 171 -22.94 -4.46 -4.31
C GLY A 171 -22.02 -3.34 -4.75
N GLU A 172 -22.05 -2.96 -6.03
CA GLU A 172 -21.29 -1.80 -6.54
C GLU A 172 -21.66 -0.52 -5.78
N LYS A 173 -22.93 -0.27 -5.50
CA LYS A 173 -23.39 0.88 -4.70
C LYS A 173 -22.85 0.86 -3.27
N VAL A 174 -22.80 -0.29 -2.62
CA VAL A 174 -22.24 -0.42 -1.27
C VAL A 174 -20.73 -0.19 -1.29
N VAL A 175 -20.03 -0.77 -2.24
CA VAL A 175 -18.58 -0.58 -2.43
C VAL A 175 -18.26 0.88 -2.79
N GLU A 176 -19.09 1.53 -3.61
CA GLU A 176 -18.97 2.95 -3.95
C GLU A 176 -19.10 3.85 -2.70
N ALA A 177 -20.08 3.57 -1.85
CA ALA A 177 -20.24 4.31 -0.60
C ALA A 177 -19.02 4.16 0.34
N LYS A 178 -18.33 3.00 0.31
CA LYS A 178 -17.15 2.72 1.15
C LYS A 178 -15.84 3.23 0.53
N TYR A 179 -15.64 3.04 -0.77
CA TYR A 179 -14.34 3.18 -1.45
C TYR A 179 -14.39 4.01 -2.74
N GLY A 180 -15.53 4.57 -3.12
CA GLY A 180 -15.71 5.22 -4.42
C GLY A 180 -14.70 6.31 -4.73
N ASN A 181 -14.32 7.13 -3.72
CA ASN A 181 -13.28 8.15 -3.88
C ASN A 181 -11.90 7.54 -4.15
N LEU A 182 -11.57 6.38 -3.56
CA LEU A 182 -10.31 5.67 -3.79
C LEU A 182 -10.30 5.04 -5.19
N PHE A 183 -11.42 4.43 -5.60
CA PHE A 183 -11.57 3.86 -6.94
C PHE A 183 -11.47 4.93 -8.02
N GLN A 184 -12.13 6.07 -7.82
CA GLN A 184 -12.03 7.21 -8.74
C GLN A 184 -10.58 7.73 -8.84
N MET A 185 -9.86 7.81 -7.71
CA MET A 185 -8.45 8.20 -7.70
C MET A 185 -7.59 7.20 -8.49
N TYR A 186 -7.81 5.90 -8.28
CA TYR A 186 -7.11 4.84 -8.99
C TYR A 186 -7.37 4.92 -10.50
N GLU A 187 -8.63 5.03 -10.91
CA GLU A 187 -9.02 5.14 -12.33
C GLU A 187 -8.41 6.38 -13.00
N LYS A 188 -8.37 7.52 -12.31
CA LYS A 188 -7.72 8.74 -12.84
C LYS A 188 -6.22 8.57 -13.09
N ILE A 189 -5.54 7.73 -12.31
CA ILE A 189 -4.09 7.50 -12.42
C ILE A 189 -3.76 6.42 -13.43
N THR A 190 -4.56 5.34 -13.46
CA THR A 190 -4.24 4.11 -14.20
C THR A 190 -5.09 3.92 -15.46
N ALA A 191 -6.18 4.68 -15.60
CA ALA A 191 -7.24 4.49 -16.61
C ALA A 191 -7.96 3.12 -16.50
N SER A 192 -7.79 2.38 -15.41
CA SER A 192 -8.41 1.08 -15.13
C SER A 192 -9.54 1.24 -14.10
N ASN A 193 -10.69 0.61 -14.34
CA ASN A 193 -11.87 0.72 -13.50
C ASN A 193 -11.98 -0.45 -12.52
N PRO A 194 -11.82 -0.22 -11.18
CA PRO A 194 -11.81 -1.27 -10.16
C PRO A 194 -13.13 -2.05 -10.01
N TYR A 195 -14.25 -1.54 -10.53
CA TYR A 195 -15.51 -2.27 -10.57
C TYR A 195 -15.57 -3.32 -11.69
N LYS A 196 -14.67 -3.21 -12.69
CA LYS A 196 -14.67 -4.08 -13.88
C LYS A 196 -13.50 -5.06 -13.91
N GLU A 197 -12.38 -4.68 -13.31
CA GLU A 197 -11.15 -5.47 -13.31
C GLU A 197 -10.36 -5.27 -12.01
N PRO A 198 -9.52 -6.22 -11.61
CA PRO A 198 -8.72 -6.10 -10.40
C PRO A 198 -7.73 -4.93 -10.47
N MET A 199 -7.55 -4.23 -9.35
CA MET A 199 -6.51 -3.20 -9.20
C MET A 199 -5.13 -3.84 -9.18
N MET A 200 -4.13 -3.16 -9.73
CA MET A 200 -2.73 -3.52 -9.53
C MET A 200 -2.15 -2.76 -8.35
N ILE A 201 -1.48 -3.48 -7.44
CA ILE A 201 -0.77 -2.90 -6.30
C ILE A 201 0.65 -3.46 -6.20
N TYR A 202 1.55 -2.67 -5.58
CA TYR A 202 2.93 -3.09 -5.31
C TYR A 202 3.43 -2.48 -4.00
N PRO A 203 4.32 -3.17 -3.25
CA PRO A 203 4.94 -2.61 -2.05
C PRO A 203 5.87 -1.45 -2.36
N ALA A 204 5.82 -0.39 -1.54
CA ALA A 204 6.73 0.74 -1.66
C ALA A 204 7.16 1.28 -0.31
N VAL A 205 8.37 1.84 -0.24
CA VAL A 205 8.85 2.56 0.95
C VAL A 205 7.91 3.72 1.24
N HIS A 206 7.43 3.77 2.48
CA HIS A 206 6.39 4.74 2.88
C HIS A 206 6.79 5.62 4.06
N TYR A 207 7.50 5.08 5.04
CA TYR A 207 7.86 5.79 6.26
C TYR A 207 9.25 5.36 6.74
N THR A 208 10.05 6.33 7.21
CA THR A 208 11.33 6.04 7.85
C THR A 208 11.18 6.14 9.37
N MET A 209 11.32 5.01 10.09
CA MET A 209 11.31 5.00 11.56
C MET A 209 12.66 5.42 12.13
N GLY A 210 13.74 5.31 11.35
CA GLY A 210 15.01 5.89 11.67
C GLY A 210 15.05 7.40 11.37
N GLY A 211 16.05 8.08 11.89
CA GLY A 211 16.20 9.53 11.71
C GLY A 211 17.29 10.11 12.61
N LEU A 212 17.24 11.40 12.83
CA LEU A 212 18.12 12.05 13.79
C LEU A 212 17.79 11.56 15.20
N TRP A 213 18.82 11.18 15.94
CA TRP A 213 18.67 10.87 17.36
C TRP A 213 18.24 12.14 18.12
N VAL A 214 17.29 11.98 19.01
CA VAL A 214 16.81 13.04 19.92
C VAL A 214 16.68 12.50 21.34
N ASP A 215 16.84 13.39 22.30
CA ASP A 215 16.52 13.12 23.70
C ASP A 215 15.00 13.25 23.95
N TYR A 216 14.59 13.15 25.20
CA TYR A 216 13.20 13.26 25.62
C TYR A 216 12.57 14.64 25.36
N ASN A 217 13.39 15.68 25.17
CA ASN A 217 12.96 17.03 24.82
C ASN A 217 13.08 17.32 23.32
N LEU A 218 13.20 16.28 22.49
CA LEU A 218 13.34 16.35 21.03
C LEU A 218 14.60 17.08 20.54
N MET A 219 15.58 17.30 21.44
CA MET A 219 16.85 17.91 21.09
C MET A 219 17.85 16.85 20.58
N THR A 220 18.51 17.15 19.46
CA THR A 220 19.59 16.32 18.93
C THR A 220 20.85 16.41 19.77
N THR A 221 21.91 15.67 19.42
CA THR A 221 23.22 15.81 20.06
C THR A 221 23.89 17.16 19.78
N VAL A 222 23.33 17.98 18.90
CA VAL A 222 23.76 19.38 18.67
C VAL A 222 22.89 20.30 19.52
N PRO A 223 23.46 21.00 20.52
CA PRO A 223 22.71 21.88 21.39
C PRO A 223 21.92 22.96 20.63
N GLY A 224 20.61 23.09 20.99
CA GLY A 224 19.68 24.02 20.33
C GLY A 224 19.13 23.54 18.99
N CYS A 225 19.47 22.33 18.53
CA CYS A 225 18.92 21.73 17.33
C CYS A 225 17.92 20.65 17.71
N PHE A 226 16.65 20.88 17.38
CA PHE A 226 15.54 19.95 17.63
C PHE A 226 15.08 19.30 16.33
N ALA A 227 14.64 18.03 16.39
CA ALA A 227 14.08 17.32 15.25
C ALA A 227 12.73 16.71 15.63
N LEU A 228 11.68 17.01 14.85
CA LEU A 228 10.30 16.69 15.13
C LEU A 228 9.70 15.82 14.02
N GLY A 229 8.73 14.98 14.38
CA GLY A 229 8.03 14.10 13.46
C GLY A 229 8.97 13.09 12.81
N GLU A 230 8.72 12.74 11.56
CA GLU A 230 9.50 11.73 10.83
C GLU A 230 10.98 12.11 10.59
N ALA A 231 11.40 13.33 10.94
CA ALA A 231 12.81 13.74 10.87
C ALA A 231 13.66 13.14 11.99
N ASN A 232 13.05 12.81 13.15
CA ASN A 232 13.72 12.12 14.25
C ASN A 232 13.56 10.60 14.14
N PHE A 233 14.35 9.86 14.94
CA PHE A 233 14.32 8.39 14.92
C PHE A 233 13.07 7.77 15.55
N SER A 234 12.21 8.57 16.09
CA SER A 234 10.89 8.28 16.67
C SER A 234 10.81 7.08 17.63
N ASP A 235 9.72 7.01 18.35
CA ASP A 235 9.35 5.94 19.29
C ASP A 235 8.64 4.73 18.63
N HIS A 236 8.56 4.71 17.28
CA HIS A 236 7.88 3.64 16.55
C HIS A 236 8.66 2.31 16.49
N GLY A 237 9.92 2.29 16.91
CA GLY A 237 10.76 1.10 16.84
C GLY A 237 10.97 0.62 15.40
N ALA A 238 10.89 -0.69 15.18
CA ALA A 238 11.14 -1.29 13.88
C ALA A 238 9.91 -1.30 12.94
N ASN A 239 8.71 -1.04 13.46
CA ASN A 239 7.48 -1.10 12.66
C ASN A 239 6.39 -0.18 13.23
N ARG A 240 6.03 0.85 12.48
CA ARG A 240 5.05 1.86 12.87
C ARG A 240 3.61 1.35 12.66
N LEU A 241 2.72 1.66 13.60
CA LEU A 241 1.28 1.46 13.42
C LEU A 241 0.70 2.44 12.40
N GLY A 242 -0.33 2.01 11.68
CA GLY A 242 -1.04 2.86 10.74
C GLY A 242 -1.56 4.14 11.40
N ALA A 243 -1.50 5.27 10.69
CA ALA A 243 -1.94 6.61 11.11
C ALA A 243 -1.17 7.25 12.30
N SER A 244 -0.28 6.55 13.00
CA SER A 244 0.43 7.10 14.17
C SER A 244 1.44 8.21 13.84
N ALA A 245 1.91 8.31 12.59
CA ALA A 245 2.87 9.36 12.18
C ALA A 245 2.34 10.79 12.36
N LEU A 246 1.07 11.02 12.00
CA LEU A 246 0.44 12.34 12.19
C LEU A 246 0.23 12.64 13.68
N MET A 247 -0.10 11.65 14.48
CA MET A 247 -0.22 11.80 15.93
C MET A 247 1.11 12.16 16.56
N GLN A 248 2.21 11.49 16.17
CA GLN A 248 3.55 11.84 16.59
C GLN A 248 3.90 13.29 16.21
N GLY A 249 3.73 13.66 14.94
CA GLY A 249 4.07 15.01 14.48
C GLY A 249 3.29 16.12 15.20
N LEU A 250 2.03 15.85 15.57
CA LEU A 250 1.23 16.76 16.38
C LEU A 250 1.75 16.82 17.82
N ALA A 251 2.02 15.68 18.46
CA ALA A 251 2.54 15.62 19.82
C ALA A 251 3.89 16.35 19.91
N ASP A 252 4.83 16.02 19.04
CA ASP A 252 6.15 16.65 18.97
C ASP A 252 6.06 18.18 18.76
N GLY A 253 5.09 18.64 17.98
CA GLY A 253 4.89 20.05 17.68
C GLY A 253 4.23 20.86 18.81
N TYR A 254 3.51 20.18 19.72
CA TYR A 254 2.88 20.81 20.89
C TYR A 254 3.75 20.73 22.16
N PHE A 255 4.70 19.81 22.19
CA PHE A 255 5.62 19.61 23.31
C PHE A 255 6.66 20.71 23.37
#